data_9879faf5ace3419c644dba4c575b3fd2
#
_entry.id   9879faf5ace3419c644dba4c575b3fd2
#
_cell.length_a   1.000
_cell.length_b   1.000
_cell.length_c   1.000
_cell.angle_alpha   90.00
_cell.angle_beta   90.00
_cell.angle_gamma   90.00
#
_symmetry.space_group_name_H-M   'P 1'
#
loop_
_entity.id
_entity.type
_entity.pdbx_description
1 polymer ?
#
loop_
_entity_poly.entity_id
_entity_poly.type
_entity_poly.pdbx_seq_one_letter_code
_entity_poly.pdbx_strand_id
1 'polypeptide(L)'
;MTALFGPSGSGKTTILRCIAGLTRLQGELKVGSWTWQDSKQFTPTHLRSIGYAFQHAELFPHLTVAGNLAFAGKYSDRRQGHRLRINRADIVALLGLEPLLNRQPNKLSGGERQRVSIARALLSQPRILLMDEPLASLDQAAKEEILPYIESLNTTSGIPVIYVSHDIGEVARLADRVLQISEGQVVGMGPIGEMIERLGLDAGVPAFEESALLKGRIASHDQTNRITQIDLSPGELAAPNINLPVGQEVRVRVRARDVAVALERPRAISIRNILSATVAECVAQENMGSADIILDIGDQRLRARITLASLSDLNLQPGQQVYALIKSVTFDGR
;
A
#
# COMPACT_ATOMS: atom_id res chain seq x y z
N MET A 1 -1.94 1.59 8.40
CA MET A 1 -2.42 0.31 7.77
C MET A 1 -1.32 -0.75 7.87
N THR A 2 -1.67 -2.01 8.18
CA THR A 2 -0.72 -3.13 8.18
C THR A 2 -1.11 -4.12 7.09
N ALA A 3 -0.19 -4.40 6.16
CA ALA A 3 -0.43 -5.39 5.12
C ALA A 3 0.02 -6.79 5.58
N LEU A 4 -0.78 -7.81 5.26
CA LEU A 4 -0.37 -9.21 5.26
C LEU A 4 -0.03 -9.59 3.83
N PHE A 5 1.24 -9.85 3.56
CA PHE A 5 1.77 -10.14 2.23
C PHE A 5 2.34 -11.57 2.17
N GLY A 6 2.22 -12.21 1.03
CA GLY A 6 2.78 -13.54 0.79
C GLY A 6 2.09 -14.25 -0.37
N PRO A 7 2.64 -15.38 -0.85
CA PRO A 7 2.08 -16.13 -1.97
C PRO A 7 0.67 -16.67 -1.67
N SER A 8 -0.05 -17.05 -2.71
CA SER A 8 -1.34 -17.72 -2.57
C SER A 8 -1.17 -19.01 -1.75
N GLY A 9 -2.10 -19.28 -0.83
CA GLY A 9 -2.03 -20.43 0.06
C GLY A 9 -1.14 -20.27 1.31
N SER A 10 -0.45 -19.14 1.50
CA SER A 10 0.42 -18.92 2.67
C SER A 10 -0.32 -18.75 4.00
N GLY A 11 -1.65 -18.74 4.03
CA GLY A 11 -2.44 -18.65 5.26
C GLY A 11 -3.01 -17.26 5.60
N LYS A 12 -2.83 -16.23 4.74
CA LYS A 12 -3.29 -14.85 4.98
C LYS A 12 -4.78 -14.75 5.30
N THR A 13 -5.63 -15.29 4.43
CA THR A 13 -7.09 -15.35 4.63
C THR A 13 -7.45 -16.13 5.89
N THR A 14 -6.73 -17.21 6.20
CA THR A 14 -6.96 -17.98 7.44
C THR A 14 -6.70 -17.12 8.66
N ILE A 15 -5.63 -16.34 8.68
CA ILE A 15 -5.31 -15.40 9.76
C ILE A 15 -6.44 -14.36 9.91
N LEU A 16 -6.88 -13.74 8.81
CA LEU A 16 -8.01 -12.80 8.87
C LEU A 16 -9.27 -13.45 9.42
N ARG A 17 -9.59 -14.66 8.96
CA ARG A 17 -10.76 -15.43 9.45
C ARG A 17 -10.65 -15.77 10.94
N CYS A 18 -9.45 -16.06 11.45
CA CYS A 18 -9.21 -16.26 12.88
C CYS A 18 -9.41 -14.95 13.67
N ILE A 19 -8.88 -13.82 13.18
CA ILE A 19 -9.10 -12.50 13.79
C ILE A 19 -10.60 -12.16 13.78
N ALA A 20 -11.30 -12.48 12.71
CA ALA A 20 -12.74 -12.28 12.61
C ALA A 20 -13.57 -13.23 13.49
N GLY A 21 -13.00 -14.31 13.98
CA GLY A 21 -13.73 -15.36 14.72
C GLY A 21 -14.57 -16.27 13.83
N LEU A 22 -14.30 -16.26 12.52
CA LEU A 22 -14.93 -17.16 11.53
C LEU A 22 -14.26 -18.54 11.51
N THR A 23 -13.03 -18.63 11.97
CA THR A 23 -12.27 -19.87 12.10
C THR A 23 -11.63 -19.89 13.49
N ARG A 24 -11.70 -21.02 14.17
CA ARG A 24 -11.07 -21.21 15.47
C ARG A 24 -9.87 -22.15 15.29
N LEU A 25 -8.69 -21.65 15.65
CA LEU A 25 -7.44 -22.43 15.75
C LEU A 25 -6.94 -22.36 17.18
N GLN A 26 -6.00 -23.23 17.53
CA GLN A 26 -5.31 -23.13 18.83
C GLN A 26 -4.44 -21.86 18.85
N GLY A 27 -4.42 -21.16 19.98
CA GLY A 27 -3.63 -19.97 20.17
C GLY A 27 -4.35 -18.88 20.97
N GLU A 28 -3.65 -17.77 21.18
CA GLU A 28 -4.15 -16.61 21.87
C GLU A 28 -4.34 -15.46 20.88
N LEU A 29 -5.45 -14.72 21.00
CA LEU A 29 -5.71 -13.52 20.22
C LEU A 29 -6.16 -12.40 21.15
N LYS A 30 -5.35 -11.34 21.20
CA LYS A 30 -5.63 -10.10 21.93
C LYS A 30 -5.73 -8.92 20.98
N VAL A 31 -6.70 -8.04 21.24
CA VAL A 31 -6.85 -6.76 20.53
C VAL A 31 -6.98 -5.66 21.56
N GLY A 32 -5.93 -4.87 21.71
CA GLY A 32 -5.80 -3.92 22.81
C GLY A 32 -5.85 -4.66 24.15
N SER A 33 -6.76 -4.28 25.02
CA SER A 33 -6.96 -4.91 26.33
C SER A 33 -7.93 -6.12 26.32
N TRP A 34 -8.50 -6.46 25.15
CA TRP A 34 -9.46 -7.58 25.05
C TRP A 34 -8.79 -8.85 24.57
N THR A 35 -9.03 -9.94 25.30
CA THR A 35 -8.73 -11.29 24.85
C THR A 35 -9.94 -11.84 24.09
N TRP A 36 -9.79 -12.00 22.77
CA TRP A 36 -10.84 -12.58 21.93
C TRP A 36 -10.78 -14.10 21.86
N GLN A 37 -9.60 -14.66 22.09
CA GLN A 37 -9.41 -16.10 22.16
C GLN A 37 -8.22 -16.43 23.05
N ASP A 38 -8.36 -17.49 23.86
CA ASP A 38 -7.28 -18.18 24.57
C ASP A 38 -7.69 -19.65 24.80
N SER A 39 -6.99 -20.34 25.70
CA SER A 39 -7.30 -21.72 26.08
C SER A 39 -8.66 -21.91 26.75
N LYS A 40 -9.25 -20.84 27.34
CA LYS A 40 -10.47 -20.86 28.15
C LYS A 40 -11.66 -20.22 27.48
N GLN A 41 -11.43 -19.23 26.60
CA GLN A 41 -12.50 -18.44 25.99
C GLN A 41 -12.34 -18.27 24.49
N PHE A 42 -13.48 -18.10 23.81
CA PHE A 42 -13.56 -17.74 22.41
C PHE A 42 -14.72 -16.76 22.20
N THR A 43 -14.39 -15.54 21.79
CA THR A 43 -15.40 -14.54 21.45
C THR A 43 -15.91 -14.80 20.03
N PRO A 44 -17.20 -15.11 19.83
CA PRO A 44 -17.75 -15.36 18.50
C PRO A 44 -17.78 -14.08 17.66
N THR A 45 -17.81 -14.22 16.32
CA THR A 45 -17.70 -13.13 15.33
C THR A 45 -18.66 -11.96 15.62
N HIS A 46 -19.93 -12.24 15.94
CA HIS A 46 -20.94 -11.20 16.17
C HIS A 46 -20.72 -10.37 17.44
N LEU A 47 -19.82 -10.79 18.33
CA LEU A 47 -19.38 -10.04 19.51
C LEU A 47 -18.02 -9.35 19.32
N ARG A 48 -17.34 -9.58 18.18
CA ARG A 48 -16.11 -8.87 17.83
C ARG A 48 -16.47 -7.60 17.07
N SER A 49 -15.98 -6.45 17.53
CA SER A 49 -16.17 -5.18 16.82
C SER A 49 -15.25 -5.09 15.61
N ILE A 50 -15.54 -5.84 14.55
CA ILE A 50 -14.79 -5.88 13.31
C ILE A 50 -15.64 -5.45 12.12
N GLY A 51 -15.03 -4.79 11.14
CA GLY A 51 -15.53 -4.67 9.79
C GLY A 51 -14.77 -5.64 8.89
N TYR A 52 -15.46 -6.38 8.04
CA TYR A 52 -14.82 -7.32 7.11
C TYR A 52 -15.24 -7.00 5.68
N ALA A 53 -14.26 -6.64 4.84
CA ALA A 53 -14.43 -6.53 3.40
C ALA A 53 -13.85 -7.79 2.75
N PHE A 54 -14.72 -8.61 2.19
CA PHE A 54 -14.35 -9.86 1.53
C PHE A 54 -13.79 -9.60 0.13
N GLN A 55 -13.05 -10.55 -0.41
CA GLN A 55 -12.56 -10.56 -1.78
C GLN A 55 -13.70 -10.40 -2.80
N HIS A 56 -14.82 -11.11 -2.59
CA HIS A 56 -16.06 -10.87 -3.29
C HIS A 56 -16.99 -10.02 -2.43
N ALA A 57 -17.60 -9.00 -3.00
CA ALA A 57 -18.29 -7.93 -2.25
C ALA A 57 -19.53 -8.37 -1.44
N GLU A 58 -19.92 -9.63 -1.44
CA GLU A 58 -20.97 -10.28 -0.61
C GLU A 58 -22.13 -9.34 -0.20
N LEU A 59 -22.66 -8.57 -1.17
CA LEU A 59 -23.78 -7.65 -0.94
C LEU A 59 -25.11 -8.40 -0.94
N PHE A 60 -26.08 -7.90 -0.16
CA PHE A 60 -27.43 -8.43 -0.17
C PHE A 60 -28.11 -8.09 -1.50
N PRO A 61 -28.40 -9.07 -2.37
CA PRO A 61 -28.87 -8.81 -3.74
C PRO A 61 -30.29 -8.25 -3.81
N HIS A 62 -31.10 -8.51 -2.78
CA HIS A 62 -32.49 -8.03 -2.64
C HIS A 62 -32.58 -6.60 -2.09
N LEU A 63 -31.49 -6.01 -1.66
CA LEU A 63 -31.43 -4.64 -1.14
C LEU A 63 -30.72 -3.73 -2.15
N THR A 64 -31.12 -2.46 -2.19
CA THR A 64 -30.38 -1.40 -2.87
C THR A 64 -29.05 -1.14 -2.15
N VAL A 65 -28.17 -0.33 -2.73
CA VAL A 65 -26.96 0.15 -2.04
C VAL A 65 -27.35 0.83 -0.72
N ALA A 66 -28.32 1.74 -0.74
CA ALA A 66 -28.81 2.40 0.48
C ALA A 66 -29.29 1.39 1.53
N GLY A 67 -29.96 0.32 1.11
CA GLY A 67 -30.43 -0.77 1.98
C GLY A 67 -29.29 -1.57 2.58
N ASN A 68 -28.27 -1.92 1.79
CA ASN A 68 -27.05 -2.59 2.26
C ASN A 68 -26.33 -1.77 3.34
N LEU A 69 -26.19 -0.46 3.12
CA LEU A 69 -25.54 0.45 4.08
C LEU A 69 -26.39 0.63 5.35
N ALA A 70 -27.71 0.75 5.21
CA ALA A 70 -28.62 0.87 6.36
C ALA A 70 -28.61 -0.39 7.24
N PHE A 71 -28.50 -1.57 6.62
CA PHE A 71 -28.40 -2.83 7.35
C PHE A 71 -27.20 -2.84 8.31
N ALA A 72 -26.02 -2.42 7.84
CA ALA A 72 -24.81 -2.36 8.67
C ALA A 72 -24.99 -1.40 9.87
N GLY A 73 -25.55 -0.21 9.64
CA GLY A 73 -25.79 0.77 10.69
C GLY A 73 -26.79 0.30 11.77
N LYS A 74 -27.74 -0.57 11.42
CA LYS A 74 -28.73 -1.12 12.37
C LYS A 74 -28.07 -2.06 13.40
N TYR A 75 -27.04 -2.78 13.00
CA TYR A 75 -26.33 -3.75 13.84
C TYR A 75 -25.01 -3.22 14.41
N SER A 76 -24.73 -1.93 14.22
CA SER A 76 -23.56 -1.30 14.82
C SER A 76 -23.64 -1.39 16.34
N ASP A 77 -22.54 -1.79 16.97
CA ASP A 77 -22.49 -1.93 18.43
C ASP A 77 -22.46 -0.56 19.10
N ARG A 78 -23.64 -0.04 19.41
CA ARG A 78 -23.84 1.21 20.15
C ARG A 78 -23.42 1.12 21.62
N ARG A 79 -23.17 -0.08 22.16
CA ARG A 79 -22.93 -0.34 23.59
C ARG A 79 -21.49 -0.02 24.03
N GLN A 80 -20.56 0.13 23.13
CA GLN A 80 -19.13 0.20 23.47
C GLN A 80 -18.53 1.60 23.45
N GLY A 81 -19.30 2.67 23.60
CA GLY A 81 -18.77 4.01 23.94
C GLY A 81 -17.64 4.54 23.01
N HIS A 82 -17.62 4.14 21.74
CA HIS A 82 -16.56 4.55 20.82
C HIS A 82 -16.59 6.04 20.55
N ARG A 83 -15.43 6.69 20.68
CA ARG A 83 -15.23 8.11 20.38
C ARG A 83 -15.37 8.45 18.89
N LEU A 84 -15.20 7.47 18.00
CA LEU A 84 -15.29 7.66 16.55
C LEU A 84 -16.69 7.22 16.09
N ARG A 85 -17.59 8.17 15.91
CA ARG A 85 -18.87 7.94 15.22
C ARG A 85 -18.63 8.14 13.72
N ILE A 86 -18.52 7.04 13.00
CA ILE A 86 -18.49 7.07 11.55
C ILE A 86 -19.88 7.49 11.06
N ASN A 87 -19.96 8.67 10.46
CA ASN A 87 -21.20 9.19 9.90
C ASN A 87 -21.43 8.53 8.52
N ARG A 88 -22.68 8.13 8.25
CA ARG A 88 -23.05 7.55 6.97
C ARG A 88 -22.84 8.51 5.80
N ALA A 89 -23.17 9.80 5.96
CA ALA A 89 -23.00 10.79 4.91
C ALA A 89 -21.52 10.94 4.52
N ASP A 90 -20.63 10.98 5.52
CA ASP A 90 -19.19 11.11 5.29
C ASP A 90 -18.62 9.91 4.53
N ILE A 91 -19.06 8.69 4.87
CA ILE A 91 -18.62 7.47 4.17
C ILE A 91 -19.19 7.40 2.75
N VAL A 92 -20.44 7.80 2.56
CA VAL A 92 -21.06 7.85 1.24
C VAL A 92 -20.32 8.83 0.33
N ALA A 93 -20.00 10.02 0.83
CA ALA A 93 -19.22 11.03 0.11
C ALA A 93 -17.79 10.55 -0.15
N LEU A 94 -17.10 10.06 0.90
CA LEU A 94 -15.72 9.59 0.82
C LEU A 94 -15.54 8.48 -0.24
N LEU A 95 -16.51 7.57 -0.37
CA LEU A 95 -16.44 6.44 -1.31
C LEU A 95 -17.20 6.71 -2.62
N GLY A 96 -17.69 7.95 -2.86
CA GLY A 96 -18.38 8.35 -4.08
C GLY A 96 -19.63 7.53 -4.37
N LEU A 97 -20.44 7.24 -3.35
CA LEU A 97 -21.60 6.33 -3.46
C LEU A 97 -22.93 7.02 -3.69
N GLU A 98 -23.00 8.38 -3.64
CA GLU A 98 -24.24 9.15 -3.82
C GLU A 98 -25.03 8.74 -5.06
N PRO A 99 -24.43 8.65 -6.27
CA PRO A 99 -25.16 8.31 -7.48
C PRO A 99 -25.62 6.85 -7.54
N LEU A 100 -25.10 6.01 -6.61
CA LEU A 100 -25.34 4.57 -6.60
C LEU A 100 -26.40 4.14 -5.58
N LEU A 101 -26.82 5.01 -4.67
CA LEU A 101 -27.64 4.66 -3.50
C LEU A 101 -28.94 3.90 -3.85
N ASN A 102 -29.57 4.25 -4.97
CA ASN A 102 -30.82 3.63 -5.41
C ASN A 102 -30.62 2.41 -6.33
N ARG A 103 -29.37 2.08 -6.69
CA ARG A 103 -29.07 0.92 -7.54
C ARG A 103 -29.08 -0.38 -6.74
N GLN A 104 -29.38 -1.47 -7.43
CA GLN A 104 -29.21 -2.83 -6.88
C GLN A 104 -27.79 -3.34 -7.16
N PRO A 105 -27.25 -4.27 -6.35
CA PRO A 105 -25.90 -4.81 -6.52
C PRO A 105 -25.57 -5.40 -7.88
N ASN A 106 -26.55 -6.00 -8.54
CA ASN A 106 -26.42 -6.58 -9.89
C ASN A 106 -26.24 -5.54 -11.01
N LYS A 107 -26.54 -4.26 -10.73
CA LYS A 107 -26.37 -3.14 -11.66
C LYS A 107 -25.10 -2.32 -11.39
N LEU A 108 -24.21 -2.81 -10.53
CA LEU A 108 -22.95 -2.17 -10.17
C LEU A 108 -21.78 -2.83 -10.91
N SER A 109 -20.78 -2.04 -11.25
CA SER A 109 -19.46 -2.56 -11.66
C SER A 109 -18.77 -3.33 -10.51
N GLY A 110 -17.71 -4.06 -10.79
CA GLY A 110 -16.90 -4.73 -9.76
C GLY A 110 -16.37 -3.75 -8.71
N GLY A 111 -15.80 -2.64 -9.16
CA GLY A 111 -15.29 -1.58 -8.30
C GLY A 111 -16.37 -0.89 -7.47
N GLU A 112 -17.54 -0.57 -8.07
CA GLU A 112 -18.68 -0.01 -7.34
C GLU A 112 -19.16 -0.97 -6.24
N ARG A 113 -19.28 -2.27 -6.55
CA ARG A 113 -19.63 -3.29 -5.53
C ARG A 113 -18.63 -3.32 -4.39
N GLN A 114 -17.35 -3.24 -4.70
CA GLN A 114 -16.30 -3.28 -3.68
C GLN A 114 -16.34 -2.03 -2.79
N ARG A 115 -16.52 -0.83 -3.35
CA ARG A 115 -16.72 0.40 -2.54
C ARG A 115 -17.91 0.29 -1.60
N VAL A 116 -19.03 -0.26 -2.07
CA VAL A 116 -20.21 -0.51 -1.21
C VAL A 116 -19.91 -1.52 -0.10
N SER A 117 -19.14 -2.58 -0.39
CA SER A 117 -18.73 -3.57 0.61
C SER A 117 -17.86 -2.94 1.71
N ILE A 118 -16.89 -2.11 1.33
CA ILE A 118 -16.03 -1.36 2.26
C ILE A 118 -16.89 -0.39 3.11
N ALA A 119 -17.79 0.37 2.48
CA ALA A 119 -18.71 1.26 3.19
C ALA A 119 -19.55 0.50 4.22
N ARG A 120 -20.08 -0.65 3.85
CA ARG A 120 -20.87 -1.51 4.75
C ARG A 120 -20.05 -1.99 5.94
N ALA A 121 -18.78 -2.39 5.70
CA ALA A 121 -17.88 -2.81 6.77
C ALA A 121 -17.58 -1.65 7.75
N LEU A 122 -17.36 -0.44 7.26
CA LEU A 122 -17.13 0.76 8.08
C LEU A 122 -18.35 1.17 8.89
N LEU A 123 -19.55 1.14 8.28
CA LEU A 123 -20.79 1.53 8.93
C LEU A 123 -21.22 0.57 10.06
N SER A 124 -20.59 -0.59 10.17
CA SER A 124 -20.72 -1.45 11.35
C SER A 124 -20.03 -0.87 12.60
N GLN A 125 -19.37 0.30 12.50
CA GLN A 125 -18.63 0.97 13.58
C GLN A 125 -17.50 0.08 14.15
N PRO A 126 -16.61 -0.46 13.32
CA PRO A 126 -15.61 -1.42 13.75
C PRO A 126 -14.47 -0.76 14.53
N ARG A 127 -13.81 -1.53 15.40
CA ARG A 127 -12.54 -1.17 16.04
C ARG A 127 -11.33 -1.50 15.16
N ILE A 128 -11.51 -2.46 14.26
CA ILE A 128 -10.51 -2.89 13.28
C ILE A 128 -11.20 -3.26 11.99
N LEU A 129 -10.64 -2.82 10.87
CA LEU A 129 -11.12 -3.15 9.53
C LEU A 129 -10.22 -4.22 8.93
N LEU A 130 -10.82 -5.31 8.48
CA LEU A 130 -10.16 -6.43 7.83
C LEU A 130 -10.53 -6.41 6.34
N MET A 131 -9.54 -6.37 5.46
CA MET A 131 -9.73 -6.40 4.02
C MET A 131 -8.99 -7.60 3.44
N ASP A 132 -9.73 -8.54 2.87
CA ASP A 132 -9.21 -9.80 2.33
C ASP A 132 -9.16 -9.73 0.81
N GLU A 133 -8.00 -9.40 0.25
CA GLU A 133 -7.76 -9.22 -1.18
C GLU A 133 -8.85 -8.39 -1.90
N PRO A 134 -9.18 -7.19 -1.40
CA PRO A 134 -10.38 -6.47 -1.84
C PRO A 134 -10.33 -6.00 -3.29
N LEU A 135 -9.16 -6.00 -3.92
CA LEU A 135 -8.97 -5.56 -5.30
C LEU A 135 -8.61 -6.69 -6.27
N ALA A 136 -8.46 -7.93 -5.79
CA ALA A 136 -7.95 -9.04 -6.62
C ALA A 136 -8.83 -9.37 -7.83
N SER A 137 -10.15 -9.13 -7.75
CA SER A 137 -11.10 -9.42 -8.84
C SER A 137 -11.31 -8.25 -9.81
N LEU A 138 -10.55 -7.17 -9.69
CA LEU A 138 -10.69 -5.95 -10.47
C LEU A 138 -9.59 -5.84 -11.52
N ASP A 139 -9.94 -5.26 -12.67
CA ASP A 139 -8.95 -4.84 -13.66
C ASP A 139 -8.15 -3.62 -13.17
N GLN A 140 -7.05 -3.29 -13.86
CA GLN A 140 -6.14 -2.23 -13.45
C GLN A 140 -6.84 -0.85 -13.37
N ALA A 141 -7.75 -0.54 -14.29
CA ALA A 141 -8.46 0.74 -14.29
C ALA A 141 -9.38 0.87 -13.07
N ALA A 142 -10.12 -0.19 -12.73
CA ALA A 142 -10.97 -0.23 -11.55
C ALA A 142 -10.16 -0.19 -10.23
N LYS A 143 -8.96 -0.81 -10.20
CA LYS A 143 -8.03 -0.69 -9.05
C LYS A 143 -7.60 0.76 -8.84
N GLU A 144 -7.15 1.45 -9.88
CA GLU A 144 -6.71 2.86 -9.82
C GLU A 144 -7.85 3.80 -9.38
N GLU A 145 -9.09 3.48 -9.70
CA GLU A 145 -10.25 4.24 -9.22
C GLU A 145 -10.50 4.08 -7.72
N ILE A 146 -10.27 2.87 -7.15
CA ILE A 146 -10.58 2.58 -5.76
C ILE A 146 -9.43 2.92 -4.79
N LEU A 147 -8.20 2.75 -5.22
CA LEU A 147 -7.02 2.96 -4.36
C LEU A 147 -7.03 4.30 -3.62
N PRO A 148 -7.36 5.45 -4.25
CA PRO A 148 -7.44 6.73 -3.54
C PRO A 148 -8.47 6.74 -2.39
N TYR A 149 -9.58 6.01 -2.53
CA TYR A 149 -10.57 5.89 -1.46
C TYR A 149 -10.04 5.09 -0.28
N ILE A 150 -9.30 4.00 -0.53
CA ILE A 150 -8.68 3.18 0.53
C ILE A 150 -7.58 3.98 1.25
N GLU A 151 -6.80 4.77 0.52
CA GLU A 151 -5.80 5.70 1.09
C GLU A 151 -6.46 6.71 2.03
N SER A 152 -7.53 7.34 1.56
CA SER A 152 -8.29 8.32 2.34
C SER A 152 -8.88 7.72 3.61
N LEU A 153 -9.31 6.46 3.57
CA LEU A 153 -9.80 5.74 4.76
C LEU A 153 -8.72 5.63 5.84
N ASN A 154 -7.49 5.28 5.45
CA ASN A 154 -6.40 5.12 6.41
C ASN A 154 -6.08 6.42 7.16
N THR A 155 -6.21 7.54 6.48
CA THR A 155 -5.88 8.88 7.03
C THR A 155 -7.02 9.52 7.80
N THR A 156 -8.27 9.27 7.38
CA THR A 156 -9.45 9.98 7.89
C THR A 156 -10.17 9.22 8.99
N SER A 157 -10.22 7.87 8.91
CA SER A 157 -11.04 7.08 9.84
C SER A 157 -10.41 6.84 11.20
N GLY A 158 -9.07 6.89 11.31
CA GLY A 158 -8.33 6.52 12.53
C GLY A 158 -8.52 5.05 12.96
N ILE A 159 -9.16 4.23 12.13
CA ILE A 159 -9.40 2.81 12.41
C ILE A 159 -8.18 2.01 11.95
N PRO A 160 -7.61 1.13 12.79
CA PRO A 160 -6.60 0.20 12.35
C PRO A 160 -7.11 -0.70 11.23
N VAL A 161 -6.34 -0.80 10.14
CA VAL A 161 -6.68 -1.63 8.98
C VAL A 161 -5.66 -2.75 8.84
N ILE A 162 -6.13 -3.99 8.69
CA ILE A 162 -5.35 -5.12 8.21
C ILE A 162 -5.77 -5.39 6.76
N TYR A 163 -4.82 -5.28 5.86
CA TYR A 163 -5.00 -5.38 4.42
C TYR A 163 -4.26 -6.62 3.88
N VAL A 164 -4.98 -7.57 3.33
CA VAL A 164 -4.38 -8.74 2.67
C VAL A 164 -4.26 -8.46 1.19
N SER A 165 -3.09 -8.61 0.64
CA SER A 165 -2.85 -8.61 -0.80
C SER A 165 -1.63 -9.46 -1.13
N HIS A 166 -1.60 -9.98 -2.37
CA HIS A 166 -0.43 -10.56 -3.01
C HIS A 166 0.17 -9.59 -4.05
N ASP A 167 -0.47 -8.44 -4.26
CA ASP A 167 0.01 -7.38 -5.14
C ASP A 167 0.87 -6.40 -4.34
N ILE A 168 2.17 -6.44 -4.60
CA ILE A 168 3.13 -5.60 -3.89
C ILE A 168 2.95 -4.10 -4.21
N GLY A 169 2.35 -3.75 -5.38
CA GLY A 169 1.98 -2.37 -5.73
C GLY A 169 0.93 -1.80 -4.80
N GLU A 170 -0.09 -2.59 -4.51
CA GLU A 170 -1.12 -2.22 -3.55
C GLU A 170 -0.51 -2.06 -2.14
N VAL A 171 0.34 -3.01 -1.74
CA VAL A 171 1.00 -2.98 -0.43
C VAL A 171 1.92 -1.77 -0.28
N ALA A 172 2.75 -1.49 -1.30
CA ALA A 172 3.65 -0.34 -1.30
C ALA A 172 2.92 0.99 -1.18
N ARG A 173 1.76 1.09 -1.84
CA ARG A 173 0.93 2.29 -1.86
C ARG A 173 0.16 2.51 -0.55
N LEU A 174 -0.42 1.45 0.01
CA LEU A 174 -1.39 1.54 1.09
C LEU A 174 -0.79 1.30 2.48
N ALA A 175 0.23 0.44 2.60
CA ALA A 175 0.70 -0.03 3.89
C ALA A 175 1.74 0.89 4.54
N ASP A 176 1.67 1.02 5.87
CA ASP A 176 2.74 1.61 6.70
C ASP A 176 3.71 0.53 7.18
N ARG A 177 3.17 -0.66 7.44
CA ARG A 177 3.90 -1.84 7.91
C ARG A 177 3.48 -3.07 7.13
N VAL A 178 4.39 -4.02 7.01
CA VAL A 178 4.14 -5.31 6.35
C VAL A 178 4.46 -6.45 7.30
N LEU A 179 3.61 -7.45 7.28
CA LEU A 179 3.82 -8.77 7.85
C LEU A 179 3.89 -9.76 6.69
N GLN A 180 5.08 -10.29 6.43
CA GLN A 180 5.30 -11.27 5.38
C GLN A 180 5.03 -12.68 5.91
N ILE A 181 4.21 -13.44 5.19
CA ILE A 181 3.78 -14.78 5.57
C ILE A 181 4.15 -15.75 4.46
N SER A 182 4.81 -16.84 4.83
CA SER A 182 5.11 -17.97 3.97
C SER A 182 4.83 -19.26 4.73
N GLU A 183 4.15 -20.22 4.10
CA GLU A 183 3.85 -21.55 4.67
C GLU A 183 3.25 -21.50 6.09
N GLY A 184 2.38 -20.51 6.33
CA GLY A 184 1.73 -20.32 7.63
C GLY A 184 2.62 -19.71 8.72
N GLN A 185 3.83 -19.30 8.39
CA GLN A 185 4.77 -18.69 9.32
C GLN A 185 5.06 -17.22 8.96
N VAL A 186 5.36 -16.41 9.98
CA VAL A 186 5.83 -15.04 9.78
C VAL A 186 7.32 -15.09 9.46
N VAL A 187 7.68 -14.72 8.24
CA VAL A 187 9.08 -14.70 7.77
C VAL A 187 9.72 -13.32 7.80
N GLY A 188 8.91 -12.28 7.96
CA GLY A 188 9.40 -10.92 8.11
C GLY A 188 8.31 -9.96 8.58
N MET A 189 8.72 -8.90 9.30
CA MET A 189 7.83 -7.83 9.74
C MET A 189 8.62 -6.53 9.89
N GLY A 190 8.07 -5.44 9.37
CA GLY A 190 8.71 -4.11 9.49
C GLY A 190 7.93 -3.02 8.79
N PRO A 191 8.45 -1.77 8.84
CA PRO A 191 7.97 -0.67 8.01
C PRO A 191 8.08 -1.05 6.51
N ILE A 192 7.14 -0.55 5.69
CA ILE A 192 7.13 -0.88 4.25
C ILE A 192 8.43 -0.49 3.55
N GLY A 193 9.03 0.67 3.93
CA GLY A 193 10.28 1.15 3.33
C GLY A 193 11.48 0.21 3.52
N GLU A 194 11.54 -0.52 4.64
CA GLU A 194 12.60 -1.50 4.93
C GLU A 194 12.29 -2.88 4.30
N MET A 195 11.00 -3.20 4.19
CA MET A 195 10.58 -4.52 3.75
C MET A 195 10.45 -4.65 2.23
N ILE A 196 10.30 -3.54 1.51
CA ILE A 196 9.95 -3.58 0.08
C ILE A 196 11.01 -4.25 -0.78
N GLU A 197 12.28 -4.05 -0.45
CA GLU A 197 13.39 -4.69 -1.16
C GLU A 197 13.35 -6.21 -0.98
N ARG A 198 13.14 -6.65 0.25
CA ARG A 198 13.05 -8.07 0.61
C ARG A 198 11.82 -8.73 -0.01
N LEU A 199 10.67 -8.04 0.00
CA LEU A 199 9.42 -8.55 -0.57
C LEU A 199 9.52 -8.75 -2.09
N GLY A 200 10.24 -7.89 -2.80
CA GLY A 200 10.50 -8.03 -4.22
C GLY A 200 11.24 -9.31 -4.54
N LEU A 201 12.32 -9.59 -3.82
CA LEU A 201 13.15 -10.78 -4.00
C LEU A 201 12.38 -12.09 -3.80
N ASP A 202 11.54 -12.15 -2.75
CA ASP A 202 10.81 -13.38 -2.39
C ASP A 202 9.56 -13.64 -3.25
N ALA A 203 8.98 -12.60 -3.86
CA ALA A 203 7.75 -12.73 -4.63
C ALA A 203 7.96 -13.20 -6.09
N GLY A 204 9.20 -13.22 -6.56
CA GLY A 204 9.52 -13.59 -7.96
C GLY A 204 8.82 -12.68 -8.98
N VAL A 205 8.50 -11.43 -8.58
CA VAL A 205 7.81 -10.46 -9.44
C VAL A 205 8.84 -9.52 -10.06
N PRO A 206 9.24 -9.72 -11.32
CA PRO A 206 10.36 -9.00 -11.96
C PRO A 206 10.21 -7.48 -11.93
N ALA A 207 8.99 -6.95 -11.87
CA ALA A 207 8.72 -5.51 -11.93
C ALA A 207 8.92 -4.77 -10.59
N PHE A 208 8.95 -5.49 -9.46
CA PHE A 208 9.06 -4.89 -8.13
C PHE A 208 10.42 -5.10 -7.46
N GLU A 209 11.15 -6.14 -7.88
CA GLU A 209 12.54 -6.38 -7.48
C GLU A 209 13.46 -5.18 -7.73
N GLU A 210 12.96 -4.18 -8.45
CA GLU A 210 13.71 -3.11 -9.04
C GLU A 210 13.23 -1.71 -8.63
N SER A 211 12.51 -1.56 -7.52
CA SER A 211 11.98 -0.25 -7.13
C SER A 211 12.39 0.17 -5.72
N ALA A 212 12.73 1.45 -5.57
CA ALA A 212 12.89 2.09 -4.27
C ALA A 212 11.69 3.02 -4.01
N LEU A 213 11.30 3.16 -2.74
CA LEU A 213 10.32 4.12 -2.27
C LEU A 213 11.03 5.26 -1.55
N LEU A 214 11.06 6.42 -2.19
CA LEU A 214 11.59 7.64 -1.60
C LEU A 214 10.45 8.40 -0.90
N LYS A 215 10.70 8.84 0.31
CA LYS A 215 9.81 9.73 1.05
C LYS A 215 10.19 11.17 0.76
N GLY A 216 9.21 12.00 0.53
CA GLY A 216 9.43 13.42 0.30
C GLY A 216 8.23 14.24 0.70
N ARG A 217 8.35 15.55 0.53
CA ARG A 217 7.28 16.51 0.79
C ARG A 217 7.07 17.39 -0.44
N ILE A 218 5.84 17.66 -0.82
CA ILE A 218 5.54 18.53 -1.94
C ILE A 218 6.06 19.94 -1.62
N ALA A 219 7.03 20.41 -2.38
CA ALA A 219 7.64 21.72 -2.24
C ALA A 219 6.88 22.77 -3.04
N SER A 220 6.54 22.48 -4.30
CA SER A 220 5.83 23.43 -5.17
C SER A 220 5.20 22.72 -6.38
N HIS A 221 4.31 23.46 -7.07
CA HIS A 221 3.71 23.04 -8.34
C HIS A 221 4.05 24.05 -9.43
N ASP A 222 4.72 23.59 -10.48
CA ASP A 222 4.90 24.36 -11.72
C ASP A 222 3.73 24.07 -12.67
N GLN A 223 2.78 24.96 -12.69
CA GLN A 223 1.56 24.83 -13.51
C GLN A 223 1.86 24.93 -15.02
N THR A 224 2.90 25.68 -15.39
CA THR A 224 3.29 25.89 -16.79
C THR A 224 3.84 24.60 -17.40
N ASN A 225 4.75 23.96 -16.70
CA ASN A 225 5.39 22.72 -17.14
C ASN A 225 4.67 21.45 -16.66
N ARG A 226 3.61 21.59 -15.86
CA ARG A 226 2.85 20.50 -15.23
C ARG A 226 3.77 19.55 -14.43
N ILE A 227 4.62 20.13 -13.60
CA ILE A 227 5.58 19.42 -12.77
C ILE A 227 5.33 19.77 -11.31
N THR A 228 5.41 18.76 -10.44
CA THR A 228 5.44 18.90 -8.99
C THR A 228 6.86 18.70 -8.50
N GLN A 229 7.40 19.65 -7.73
CA GLN A 229 8.68 19.51 -7.05
C GLN A 229 8.47 18.87 -5.69
N ILE A 230 9.27 17.87 -5.38
CA ILE A 230 9.24 17.09 -4.15
C ILE A 230 10.60 17.23 -3.47
N ASP A 231 10.62 17.74 -2.26
CA ASP A 231 11.80 17.80 -1.39
C ASP A 231 12.02 16.42 -0.75
N LEU A 232 13.21 15.85 -0.94
CA LEU A 232 13.61 14.54 -0.38
C LEU A 232 14.50 14.68 0.87
N SER A 233 15.06 15.89 1.13
CA SER A 233 15.97 16.17 2.25
C SER A 233 17.05 15.09 2.51
N PRO A 234 18.09 14.94 1.65
CA PRO A 234 18.59 15.95 0.70
C PRO A 234 18.12 15.74 -0.74
N GLY A 235 18.01 16.84 -1.45
CA GLY A 235 17.74 16.88 -2.88
C GLY A 235 16.28 17.07 -3.24
N GLU A 236 16.04 17.45 -4.48
CA GLU A 236 14.71 17.68 -5.04
C GLU A 236 14.46 16.73 -6.19
N LEU A 237 13.19 16.32 -6.34
CA LEU A 237 12.73 15.43 -7.37
C LEU A 237 11.54 16.05 -8.11
N ALA A 238 11.63 16.13 -9.43
CA ALA A 238 10.55 16.58 -10.28
C ALA A 238 9.71 15.37 -10.73
N ALA A 239 8.42 15.42 -10.42
CA ALA A 239 7.44 14.41 -10.81
C ALA A 239 6.37 15.02 -11.74
N PRO A 240 5.64 14.23 -12.54
CA PRO A 240 4.45 14.71 -13.23
C PRO A 240 3.46 15.34 -12.25
N ASN A 241 2.59 16.24 -12.75
CA ASN A 241 1.66 16.98 -11.92
C ASN A 241 0.86 16.08 -10.95
N ILE A 242 0.98 16.36 -9.67
CA ILE A 242 0.30 15.66 -8.58
C ILE A 242 -0.72 16.64 -7.98
N ASN A 243 -1.98 16.23 -7.88
CA ASN A 243 -3.04 17.07 -7.31
C ASN A 243 -3.12 16.89 -5.77
N LEU A 244 -2.06 17.25 -5.07
CA LEU A 244 -1.96 17.22 -3.61
C LEU A 244 -1.42 18.57 -3.12
N PRO A 245 -1.78 19.04 -1.91
CA PRO A 245 -1.36 20.35 -1.40
C PRO A 245 0.15 20.41 -1.12
N VAL A 246 0.73 21.59 -1.27
CA VAL A 246 2.11 21.89 -0.87
C VAL A 246 2.27 21.59 0.64
N GLY A 247 3.42 21.02 1.00
CA GLY A 247 3.75 20.58 2.37
C GLY A 247 3.28 19.17 2.71
N GLN A 248 2.51 18.52 1.85
CA GLN A 248 2.06 17.15 2.07
C GLN A 248 3.20 16.15 1.89
N GLU A 249 3.27 15.17 2.80
CA GLU A 249 4.19 14.03 2.67
C GLU A 249 3.70 13.09 1.57
N VAL A 250 4.64 12.59 0.78
CA VAL A 250 4.38 11.73 -0.37
C VAL A 250 5.43 10.62 -0.46
N ARG A 251 5.05 9.50 -1.06
CA ARG A 251 5.95 8.42 -1.42
C ARG A 251 6.11 8.38 -2.94
N VAL A 252 7.35 8.37 -3.39
CA VAL A 252 7.70 8.32 -4.80
C VAL A 252 8.41 7.01 -5.09
N ARG A 253 7.85 6.23 -5.99
CA ARG A 253 8.47 5.00 -6.45
C ARG A 253 9.39 5.28 -7.62
N VAL A 254 10.64 4.80 -7.51
CA VAL A 254 11.66 4.85 -8.54
C VAL A 254 12.06 3.43 -8.91
N ARG A 255 11.91 3.05 -10.18
CA ARG A 255 12.33 1.74 -10.65
C ARG A 255 13.83 1.72 -10.89
N ALA A 256 14.51 0.67 -10.46
CA ALA A 256 15.96 0.56 -10.61
C ALA A 256 16.44 0.71 -12.08
N ARG A 257 15.66 0.20 -13.03
CA ARG A 257 15.93 0.32 -14.48
C ARG A 257 15.80 1.75 -15.02
N ASP A 258 15.13 2.63 -14.29
CA ASP A 258 14.94 4.04 -14.65
C ASP A 258 16.01 4.93 -13.99
N VAL A 259 16.96 4.33 -13.29
CA VAL A 259 18.09 4.99 -12.64
C VAL A 259 19.39 4.65 -13.36
N ALA A 260 20.06 5.67 -13.87
CA ALA A 260 21.42 5.55 -14.36
C ALA A 260 22.41 6.15 -13.34
N VAL A 261 23.65 5.71 -13.39
CA VAL A 261 24.74 6.19 -12.51
C VAL A 261 25.78 6.93 -13.36
N ALA A 262 26.22 8.07 -12.85
CA ALA A 262 27.31 8.85 -13.46
C ALA A 262 28.34 9.25 -12.40
N LEU A 263 29.65 9.26 -12.78
CA LEU A 263 30.72 9.68 -11.88
C LEU A 263 30.77 11.20 -11.72
N GLU A 264 30.37 11.92 -12.78
CA GLU A 264 30.32 13.38 -12.82
C GLU A 264 28.89 13.85 -13.07
N ARG A 265 28.54 15.04 -12.57
CA ARG A 265 27.23 15.64 -12.83
C ARG A 265 27.07 15.99 -14.29
N PRO A 266 26.23 15.29 -15.07
CA PRO A 266 26.10 15.53 -16.50
C PRO A 266 25.41 16.87 -16.76
N ARG A 267 25.73 17.45 -17.93
CA ARG A 267 25.13 18.69 -18.43
C ARG A 267 24.44 18.42 -19.77
N ALA A 268 23.49 19.26 -20.14
CA ALA A 268 22.78 19.21 -21.43
C ALA A 268 22.12 17.85 -21.72
N ILE A 269 21.42 17.27 -20.72
CA ILE A 269 20.65 16.03 -20.83
C ILE A 269 19.18 16.28 -20.55
N SER A 270 18.31 15.38 -20.99
CA SER A 270 16.87 15.46 -20.77
C SER A 270 16.41 15.01 -19.37
N ILE A 271 17.28 14.32 -18.63
CA ILE A 271 16.97 13.84 -17.28
C ILE A 271 17.06 15.04 -16.32
N ARG A 272 15.95 15.35 -15.66
CA ARG A 272 15.86 16.46 -14.70
C ARG A 272 16.29 16.08 -13.29
N ASN A 273 16.02 14.83 -12.89
CA ASN A 273 16.26 14.33 -11.56
C ASN A 273 17.68 13.78 -11.44
N ILE A 274 18.60 14.60 -10.90
CA ILE A 274 20.01 14.26 -10.71
C ILE A 274 20.33 14.47 -9.24
N LEU A 275 20.43 13.37 -8.48
CA LEU A 275 20.69 13.36 -7.04
C LEU A 275 22.15 12.96 -6.78
N SER A 276 22.81 13.64 -5.84
CA SER A 276 24.09 13.17 -5.31
C SER A 276 23.86 11.96 -4.44
N ALA A 277 24.65 10.91 -4.63
CA ALA A 277 24.51 9.65 -3.91
C ALA A 277 25.87 9.03 -3.61
N THR A 278 25.91 8.15 -2.61
CA THR A 278 27.08 7.34 -2.29
C THR A 278 26.77 5.89 -2.61
N VAL A 279 27.67 5.19 -3.27
CA VAL A 279 27.53 3.74 -3.52
C VAL A 279 27.65 3.03 -2.16
N ALA A 280 26.56 2.36 -1.75
CA ALA A 280 26.56 1.54 -0.54
C ALA A 280 27.02 0.11 -0.84
N GLU A 281 26.52 -0.46 -1.95
CA GLU A 281 26.79 -1.85 -2.33
C GLU A 281 26.67 -2.04 -3.86
N CYS A 282 27.44 -2.98 -4.40
CA CYS A 282 27.35 -3.44 -5.79
C CYS A 282 27.07 -4.94 -5.79
N VAL A 283 25.93 -5.37 -6.32
CA VAL A 283 25.52 -6.78 -6.37
C VAL A 283 25.47 -7.23 -7.83
N ALA A 284 26.45 -8.01 -8.25
CA ALA A 284 26.48 -8.57 -9.61
C ALA A 284 25.44 -9.70 -9.75
N GLN A 285 24.69 -9.68 -10.83
CA GLN A 285 23.74 -10.72 -11.24
C GLN A 285 24.22 -11.37 -12.53
N GLU A 286 25.21 -12.25 -12.42
CA GLU A 286 25.92 -12.85 -13.57
C GLU A 286 24.95 -13.52 -14.55
N ASN A 287 23.95 -14.24 -14.06
CA ASN A 287 22.94 -14.92 -14.89
C ASN A 287 22.08 -13.97 -15.74
N MET A 288 21.98 -12.69 -15.34
CA MET A 288 21.18 -11.66 -16.03
C MET A 288 22.04 -10.66 -16.80
N GLY A 289 23.37 -10.74 -16.72
CA GLY A 289 24.28 -9.78 -17.35
C GLY A 289 24.15 -8.36 -16.77
N SER A 290 23.66 -8.21 -15.55
CA SER A 290 23.37 -6.93 -14.89
C SER A 290 23.97 -6.85 -13.50
N ALA A 291 24.00 -5.65 -12.94
CA ALA A 291 24.37 -5.41 -11.55
C ALA A 291 23.37 -4.41 -10.91
N ASP A 292 23.00 -4.69 -9.67
CA ASP A 292 22.25 -3.77 -8.83
C ASP A 292 23.23 -2.95 -8.01
N ILE A 293 23.10 -1.63 -8.11
CA ILE A 293 23.90 -0.67 -7.36
C ILE A 293 22.96 -0.04 -6.31
N ILE A 294 23.27 -0.27 -5.07
CA ILE A 294 22.56 0.36 -3.94
C ILE A 294 23.23 1.70 -3.67
N LEU A 295 22.43 2.75 -3.68
CA LEU A 295 22.87 4.14 -3.55
C LEU A 295 22.24 4.75 -2.30
N ASP A 296 23.03 5.30 -1.40
CA ASP A 296 22.57 6.09 -0.26
C ASP A 296 22.35 7.54 -0.70
N ILE A 297 21.16 8.07 -0.44
CA ILE A 297 20.76 9.47 -0.66
C ILE A 297 20.29 10.01 0.68
N GLY A 298 21.20 10.62 1.44
CA GLY A 298 20.92 11.00 2.82
C GLY A 298 20.62 9.78 3.70
N ASP A 299 19.43 9.75 4.28
CA ASP A 299 18.92 8.66 5.10
C ASP A 299 18.08 7.63 4.29
N GLN A 300 17.96 7.82 2.98
CA GLN A 300 17.16 6.98 2.10
C GLN A 300 18.03 6.20 1.12
N ARG A 301 17.50 5.08 0.64
CA ARG A 301 18.17 4.22 -0.33
C ARG A 301 17.47 4.23 -1.68
N LEU A 302 18.30 4.25 -2.73
CA LEU A 302 17.88 4.11 -4.12
C LEU A 302 18.63 2.93 -4.74
N ARG A 303 17.96 2.19 -5.62
CA ARG A 303 18.60 1.13 -6.40
C ARG A 303 18.73 1.55 -7.86
N ALA A 304 19.88 1.31 -8.46
CA ALA A 304 20.09 1.44 -9.89
C ALA A 304 20.44 0.07 -10.48
N ARG A 305 19.84 -0.31 -11.61
CA ARG A 305 20.23 -1.49 -12.38
C ARG A 305 21.01 -1.07 -13.62
N ILE A 306 22.23 -1.53 -13.69
CA ILE A 306 23.15 -1.29 -14.83
C ILE A 306 23.66 -2.60 -15.40
N THR A 307 24.31 -2.57 -16.57
CA THR A 307 24.95 -3.76 -17.11
C THR A 307 26.26 -4.08 -16.37
N LEU A 308 26.69 -5.35 -16.39
CA LEU A 308 28.01 -5.71 -15.86
C LEU A 308 29.15 -4.95 -16.53
N ALA A 309 29.03 -4.69 -17.84
CA ALA A 309 29.98 -3.85 -18.58
C ALA A 309 30.06 -2.44 -17.98
N SER A 310 28.91 -1.79 -17.72
CA SER A 310 28.87 -0.47 -17.08
C SER A 310 29.47 -0.47 -15.67
N LEU A 311 29.23 -1.52 -14.89
CA LEU A 311 29.83 -1.69 -13.56
C LEU A 311 31.36 -1.68 -13.63
N SER A 312 31.92 -2.44 -14.63
CA SER A 312 33.37 -2.53 -14.89
C SER A 312 33.92 -1.23 -15.40
N ASP A 313 33.29 -0.61 -16.44
CA ASP A 313 33.77 0.61 -17.09
C ASP A 313 33.80 1.80 -16.12
N LEU A 314 32.79 1.91 -15.21
CA LEU A 314 32.73 2.95 -14.21
C LEU A 314 33.56 2.62 -12.96
N ASN A 315 34.07 1.39 -12.84
CA ASN A 315 34.81 0.89 -11.67
C ASN A 315 34.15 1.26 -10.36
N LEU A 316 32.83 1.00 -10.23
CA LEU A 316 32.04 1.39 -9.09
C LEU A 316 32.42 0.55 -7.86
N GLN A 317 32.64 1.26 -6.73
CA GLN A 317 33.03 0.64 -5.47
C GLN A 317 32.23 1.25 -4.31
N PRO A 318 31.94 0.47 -3.26
CA PRO A 318 31.32 1.00 -2.04
C PRO A 318 32.11 2.21 -1.47
N GLY A 319 31.39 3.25 -1.05
CA GLY A 319 31.92 4.51 -0.56
C GLY A 319 32.18 5.58 -1.63
N GLN A 320 32.05 5.24 -2.91
CA GLN A 320 32.27 6.17 -4.01
C GLN A 320 31.11 7.15 -4.15
N GLN A 321 31.45 8.45 -4.32
CA GLN A 321 30.47 9.49 -4.64
C GLN A 321 30.08 9.42 -6.12
N VAL A 322 28.80 9.43 -6.40
CA VAL A 322 28.24 9.34 -7.75
C VAL A 322 26.97 10.22 -7.88
N TYR A 323 26.46 10.31 -9.09
CA TYR A 323 25.18 10.94 -9.37
C TYR A 323 24.17 9.89 -9.84
N ALA A 324 23.04 9.83 -9.15
CA ALA A 324 21.89 9.03 -9.57
C ALA A 324 21.01 9.88 -10.52
N LEU A 325 20.82 9.40 -11.73
CA LEU A 325 20.03 10.03 -12.77
C LEU A 325 18.71 9.28 -12.91
N ILE A 326 17.61 9.89 -12.48
CA ILE A 326 16.31 9.25 -12.47
C ILE A 326 15.49 9.72 -13.67
N LYS A 327 15.25 8.82 -14.62
CA LYS A 327 14.57 9.11 -15.88
C LYS A 327 13.07 9.34 -15.68
N SER A 328 12.44 8.48 -14.89
CA SER A 328 11.00 8.57 -14.59
C SER A 328 10.72 8.17 -13.13
N VAL A 329 9.66 8.73 -12.60
CA VAL A 329 9.18 8.44 -11.27
C VAL A 329 7.68 8.15 -11.33
N THR A 330 7.22 7.27 -10.47
CA THR A 330 5.79 6.99 -10.30
C THR A 330 5.39 7.39 -8.89
N PHE A 331 4.28 8.09 -8.80
CA PHE A 331 3.72 8.45 -7.50
C PHE A 331 2.89 7.28 -6.97
N ASP A 332 3.20 6.81 -5.76
CA ASP A 332 2.54 5.68 -5.12
C ASP A 332 1.67 6.10 -3.90
N GLY A 333 1.17 7.33 -3.88
CA GLY A 333 0.35 7.81 -2.77
C GLY A 333 1.18 8.27 -1.55
N ARG A 334 0.55 8.29 -0.40
CA ARG A 334 1.17 8.68 0.89
C ARG A 334 2.05 7.59 1.45
#